data_cbb6834e3dce71f50b0046752641c225
#
_entry.id   cbb6834e3dce71f50b0046752641c225
#
_cell.length_a   1.000
_cell.length_b   1.000
_cell.length_c   1.000
_cell.angle_alpha   90.00
_cell.angle_beta   90.00
_cell.angle_gamma   90.00
#
_symmetry.space_group_name_H-M   'P 1'
#
loop_
_entity.id
_entity.type
_entity.pdbx_description
1 polymer ?
#
loop_
_entity_poly.entity_id
_entity_poly.type
_entity_poly.pdbx_seq_one_letter_code
_entity_poly.pdbx_strand_id
1 'polypeptide(L)'
;RWTAMLTRPEEVHAAFSLEAALDEVAFILGPVLATALCTTPLLPVTSGWVSCVVMQLFGGLWFLSQRATEPAPHPARSQRTAEAEDAEQSRKGTTHPPVMRYGAMVATAIVFLILGAMFGANDVAAVAFATEAGHKSASGLVLAVWGVGSFAAALLYGSRTWGWPLWKQLMAGLVGLAVGASTFGFAPSLVVLSVLALLTGLAIAPTLTSGNNIVQVTVAPSQLTEGLAWVSTALNTGVSVGSLLAGQATDAGGSRAGYLAV
;
A
#
# COMPACT_ATOMS: atom_id res chain seq x y z
N ARG A 1 4.10 -1.72 -19.20
CA ARG A 1 5.08 -2.45 -20.02
C ARG A 1 4.69 -3.90 -20.23
N TRP A 2 4.31 -4.67 -19.19
CA TRP A 2 3.99 -6.09 -19.30
C TRP A 2 2.96 -6.42 -20.38
N THR A 3 1.85 -5.68 -20.40
CA THR A 3 0.77 -5.86 -21.39
C THR A 3 1.17 -5.50 -22.82
N ALA A 4 2.26 -4.76 -23.02
CA ALA A 4 2.80 -4.42 -24.34
C ALA A 4 3.84 -5.43 -24.83
N MET A 5 4.47 -6.17 -23.88
CA MET A 5 5.54 -7.14 -24.17
C MET A 5 5.03 -8.58 -24.24
N LEU A 6 4.04 -8.91 -23.43
CA LEU A 6 3.52 -10.25 -23.26
C LEU A 6 2.17 -10.37 -23.94
N THR A 7 2.04 -11.38 -24.80
CA THR A 7 0.82 -11.60 -25.61
C THR A 7 -0.12 -12.62 -24.99
N ARG A 8 0.43 -13.55 -24.17
CA ARG A 8 -0.36 -14.59 -23.53
C ARG A 8 -0.90 -14.11 -22.18
N PRO A 9 -2.22 -14.24 -21.92
CA PRO A 9 -2.81 -13.81 -20.62
C PRO A 9 -2.13 -14.43 -19.40
N GLU A 10 -1.67 -15.67 -19.50
CA GLU A 10 -0.97 -16.40 -18.44
C GLU A 10 0.38 -15.76 -18.09
N GLU A 11 1.12 -15.29 -19.09
CA GLU A 11 2.40 -14.61 -18.89
C GLU A 11 2.21 -13.22 -18.26
N VAL A 12 1.17 -12.51 -18.69
CA VAL A 12 0.79 -11.21 -18.10
C VAL A 12 0.42 -11.40 -16.63
N HIS A 13 -0.38 -12.42 -16.33
CA HIS A 13 -0.75 -12.74 -14.95
C HIS A 13 0.48 -13.10 -14.09
N ALA A 14 1.39 -13.92 -14.63
CA ALA A 14 2.63 -14.29 -13.95
C ALA A 14 3.54 -13.06 -13.68
N ALA A 15 3.63 -12.13 -14.65
CA ALA A 15 4.40 -10.90 -14.50
C ALA A 15 3.84 -9.99 -13.40
N PHE A 16 2.52 -9.79 -13.34
CA PHE A 16 1.90 -9.03 -12.26
C PHE A 16 2.01 -9.71 -10.89
N SER A 17 1.96 -11.04 -10.87
CA SER A 17 2.18 -11.81 -9.64
C SER A 17 3.61 -11.68 -9.12
N LEU A 18 4.59 -11.68 -10.01
CA LEU A 18 6.00 -11.43 -9.68
C LEU A 18 6.20 -10.01 -9.14
N GLU A 19 5.61 -9.00 -9.79
CA GLU A 19 5.67 -7.61 -9.34
C GLU A 19 5.10 -7.45 -7.93
N ALA A 20 3.91 -8.01 -7.69
CA ALA A 20 3.30 -8.00 -6.35
C ALA A 20 4.18 -8.70 -5.29
N ALA A 21 4.80 -9.83 -5.65
CA ALA A 21 5.71 -10.52 -4.72
C ALA A 21 6.98 -9.69 -4.42
N LEU A 22 7.52 -8.98 -5.42
CA LEU A 22 8.67 -8.08 -5.22
C LEU A 22 8.30 -6.87 -4.37
N ASP A 23 7.10 -6.32 -4.51
CA ASP A 23 6.60 -5.25 -3.66
C ASP A 23 6.51 -5.69 -2.20
N GLU A 24 5.97 -6.89 -1.94
CA GLU A 24 5.91 -7.45 -0.58
C GLU A 24 7.31 -7.67 0.02
N VAL A 25 8.26 -8.16 -0.77
CA VAL A 25 9.66 -8.28 -0.34
C VAL A 25 10.26 -6.92 -0.01
N ALA A 26 9.97 -5.89 -0.81
CA ALA A 26 10.43 -4.53 -0.55
C ALA A 26 9.82 -3.95 0.74
N PHE A 27 8.54 -4.21 1.02
CA PHE A 27 7.89 -3.83 2.27
C PHE A 27 8.46 -4.55 3.50
N ILE A 28 8.89 -5.80 3.36
CA ILE A 28 9.53 -6.56 4.46
C ILE A 28 10.96 -6.08 4.70
N LEU A 29 11.77 -5.99 3.65
CA LEU A 29 13.19 -5.66 3.77
C LEU A 29 13.45 -4.17 3.94
N GLY A 30 12.61 -3.31 3.38
CA GLY A 30 12.78 -1.85 3.40
C GLY A 30 12.95 -1.27 4.81
N PRO A 31 12.00 -1.50 5.73
CA PRO A 31 12.09 -1.01 7.10
C PRO A 31 13.31 -1.54 7.86
N VAL A 32 13.67 -2.81 7.65
CA VAL A 32 14.85 -3.43 8.27
C VAL A 32 16.12 -2.75 7.81
N LEU A 33 16.28 -2.60 6.49
CA LEU A 33 17.47 -1.97 5.90
C LEU A 33 17.57 -0.50 6.28
N ALA A 34 16.46 0.24 6.19
CA ALA A 34 16.43 1.66 6.56
C ALA A 34 16.79 1.86 8.03
N THR A 35 16.20 1.08 8.93
CA THR A 35 16.50 1.15 10.37
C THR A 35 17.93 0.76 10.65
N ALA A 36 18.43 -0.31 10.08
CA ALA A 36 19.82 -0.75 10.26
C ALA A 36 20.82 0.32 9.82
N LEU A 37 20.59 0.94 8.66
CA LEU A 37 21.45 2.03 8.15
C LEU A 37 21.41 3.29 9.01
N CYS A 38 20.24 3.62 9.58
CA CYS A 38 20.07 4.80 10.41
C CYS A 38 20.56 4.62 11.86
N THR A 39 20.69 3.36 12.33
CA THR A 39 21.03 3.06 13.73
C THR A 39 22.45 2.52 13.91
N THR A 40 23.13 2.17 12.82
CA THR A 40 24.54 1.68 12.91
C THR A 40 25.48 2.81 13.34
N PRO A 41 26.39 2.59 14.32
CA PRO A 41 27.31 3.62 14.79
C PRO A 41 28.35 4.05 13.75
N LEU A 42 28.53 3.24 12.69
CA LEU A 42 29.54 3.48 11.65
C LEU A 42 29.08 4.50 10.59
N LEU A 43 27.80 4.81 10.53
CA LEU A 43 27.21 5.64 9.49
C LEU A 43 26.41 6.82 10.11
N PRO A 44 26.32 7.95 9.40
CA PRO A 44 25.42 9.03 9.81
C PRO A 44 23.96 8.58 9.87
N VAL A 45 23.16 9.16 10.75
CA VAL A 45 21.70 8.87 10.87
C VAL A 45 20.96 9.09 9.55
N THR A 46 21.47 9.93 8.67
CA THR A 46 20.92 10.20 7.34
C THR A 46 21.16 9.09 6.30
N SER A 47 21.96 8.07 6.62
CA SER A 47 22.37 7.03 5.66
C SER A 47 21.19 6.25 5.08
N GLY A 48 20.13 6.00 5.86
CA GLY A 48 18.91 5.40 5.35
C GLY A 48 18.26 6.24 4.25
N TRP A 49 18.15 7.55 4.46
CA TRP A 49 17.59 8.47 3.46
C TRP A 49 18.44 8.53 2.19
N VAL A 50 19.76 8.64 2.37
CA VAL A 50 20.70 8.67 1.23
C VAL A 50 20.61 7.39 0.42
N SER A 51 20.55 6.22 1.07
CA SER A 51 20.40 4.95 0.36
C SER A 51 19.08 4.85 -0.39
N CYS A 52 17.95 5.31 0.17
CA CYS A 52 16.66 5.38 -0.52
C CYS A 52 16.76 6.26 -1.78
N VAL A 53 17.36 7.45 -1.68
CA VAL A 53 17.53 8.35 -2.84
C VAL A 53 18.41 7.69 -3.90
N VAL A 54 19.53 7.08 -3.51
CA VAL A 54 20.46 6.41 -4.45
C VAL A 54 19.75 5.25 -5.14
N MET A 55 19.05 4.39 -4.41
CA MET A 55 18.32 3.25 -4.98
C MET A 55 17.21 3.72 -5.93
N GLN A 56 16.47 4.77 -5.55
CA GLN A 56 15.41 5.33 -6.39
C GLN A 56 15.97 5.93 -7.69
N LEU A 57 17.05 6.69 -7.60
CA LEU A 57 17.70 7.29 -8.78
C LEU A 57 18.31 6.22 -9.67
N PHE A 58 19.10 5.29 -9.10
CA PHE A 58 19.74 4.23 -9.86
C PHE A 58 18.71 3.32 -10.52
N GLY A 59 17.75 2.81 -9.75
CA GLY A 59 16.69 1.94 -10.24
C GLY A 59 15.81 2.65 -11.28
N GLY A 60 15.43 3.91 -11.03
CA GLY A 60 14.64 4.71 -11.94
C GLY A 60 15.37 4.99 -13.25
N LEU A 61 16.64 5.41 -13.20
CA LEU A 61 17.45 5.65 -14.39
C LEU A 61 17.69 4.36 -15.17
N TRP A 62 17.98 3.25 -14.48
CA TRP A 62 18.12 1.95 -15.12
C TRP A 62 16.82 1.51 -15.80
N PHE A 63 15.69 1.63 -15.12
CA PHE A 63 14.38 1.33 -15.71
C PHE A 63 14.08 2.18 -16.95
N LEU A 64 14.40 3.48 -16.92
CA LEU A 64 14.19 4.39 -18.05
C LEU A 64 15.17 4.12 -19.20
N SER A 65 16.36 3.59 -18.91
CA SER A 65 17.33 3.22 -19.95
C SER A 65 16.91 1.99 -20.78
N GLN A 66 15.98 1.19 -20.29
CA GLN A 66 15.45 -0.03 -20.93
C GLN A 66 14.47 0.31 -22.06
N ARG A 67 14.95 0.91 -23.14
CA ARG A 67 14.12 1.33 -24.28
C ARG A 67 13.52 0.16 -25.06
N ALA A 68 14.16 -1.01 -25.05
CA ALA A 68 13.65 -2.21 -25.73
C ALA A 68 12.29 -2.70 -25.17
N THR A 69 11.97 -2.35 -23.94
CA THR A 69 10.73 -2.72 -23.25
C THR A 69 9.72 -1.57 -23.18
N GLU A 70 10.05 -0.43 -23.78
CA GLU A 70 9.19 0.74 -23.78
C GLU A 70 8.04 0.55 -24.77
N PRO A 71 6.78 0.69 -24.34
CA PRO A 71 5.65 0.69 -25.27
C PRO A 71 5.82 1.79 -26.31
N ALA A 72 5.48 1.49 -27.58
CA ALA A 72 5.50 2.51 -28.61
C ALA A 72 4.64 3.71 -28.15
N PRO A 73 5.14 4.96 -28.27
CA PRO A 73 4.34 6.12 -27.93
C PRO A 73 3.07 6.08 -28.77
N HIS A 74 1.93 6.22 -28.12
CA HIS A 74 0.69 6.42 -28.88
C HIS A 74 0.90 7.66 -29.74
N PRO A 75 0.60 7.61 -31.05
CA PRO A 75 0.69 8.79 -31.89
C PRO A 75 -0.06 9.89 -31.18
N ALA A 76 0.60 11.06 -31.02
CA ALA A 76 -0.02 12.21 -30.38
C ALA A 76 -1.36 12.44 -31.08
N ARG A 77 -2.43 12.08 -30.39
CA ARG A 77 -3.80 12.24 -30.90
C ARG A 77 -3.95 13.69 -31.18
N SER A 78 -4.10 14.06 -32.46
CA SER A 78 -4.30 15.48 -32.79
C SER A 78 -5.50 15.95 -31.98
N GLN A 79 -5.41 17.10 -31.32
CA GLN A 79 -6.51 17.65 -30.52
C GLN A 79 -7.85 17.57 -31.24
N ARG A 80 -7.85 17.77 -32.58
CA ARG A 80 -9.03 17.62 -33.44
C ARG A 80 -9.62 16.19 -33.48
N THR A 81 -8.76 15.14 -33.43
CA THR A 81 -9.24 13.74 -33.39
C THR A 81 -9.76 13.36 -32.03
N ALA A 82 -9.11 13.86 -30.96
CA ALA A 82 -9.60 13.69 -29.59
C ALA A 82 -10.96 14.38 -29.38
N GLU A 83 -11.09 15.64 -29.83
CA GLU A 83 -12.36 16.37 -29.75
C GLU A 83 -13.46 15.74 -30.61
N ALA A 84 -13.11 15.18 -31.80
CA ALA A 84 -14.08 14.52 -32.67
C ALA A 84 -14.54 13.16 -32.08
N GLU A 85 -13.64 12.39 -31.47
CA GLU A 85 -14.00 11.13 -30.84
C GLU A 85 -14.72 11.33 -29.48
N ASP A 86 -14.36 12.35 -28.71
CA ASP A 86 -15.09 12.77 -27.52
C ASP A 86 -16.51 13.28 -27.90
N ALA A 87 -16.64 14.00 -29.02
CA ALA A 87 -17.93 14.40 -29.57
C ALA A 87 -18.74 13.21 -30.11
N GLU A 88 -18.09 12.20 -30.68
CA GLU A 88 -18.74 10.99 -31.17
C GLU A 88 -19.08 10.03 -30.03
N GLN A 89 -18.25 9.91 -28.97
CA GLN A 89 -18.58 9.23 -27.73
C GLN A 89 -19.70 9.93 -26.96
N SER A 90 -19.72 11.26 -26.92
CA SER A 90 -20.83 12.04 -26.39
C SER A 90 -22.14 11.82 -27.19
N ARG A 91 -22.04 11.66 -28.51
CA ARG A 91 -23.19 11.34 -29.37
C ARG A 91 -23.71 9.90 -29.16
N LYS A 92 -22.83 8.95 -28.81
CA LYS A 92 -23.19 7.54 -28.51
C LYS A 92 -23.71 7.34 -27.10
N GLY A 93 -23.83 8.38 -26.27
CA GLY A 93 -24.45 8.30 -24.94
C GLY A 93 -23.67 7.48 -23.90
N THR A 94 -22.38 7.21 -24.14
CA THR A 94 -21.52 6.46 -23.20
C THR A 94 -20.57 7.38 -22.41
N THR A 95 -21.06 8.54 -21.99
CA THR A 95 -20.32 9.35 -21.00
C THR A 95 -20.49 8.71 -19.63
N HIS A 96 -19.49 7.96 -19.21
CA HIS A 96 -19.47 7.46 -17.82
C HIS A 96 -19.36 8.66 -16.86
N PRO A 97 -20.11 8.67 -15.77
CA PRO A 97 -19.97 9.72 -14.78
C PRO A 97 -18.56 9.72 -14.18
N PRO A 98 -18.05 10.86 -13.71
CA PRO A 98 -16.75 10.88 -13.01
C PRO A 98 -16.67 9.81 -11.94
N VAL A 99 -15.50 9.18 -11.79
CA VAL A 99 -15.28 8.03 -10.89
C VAL A 99 -15.76 8.30 -9.46
N MET A 100 -15.57 9.50 -8.97
CA MET A 100 -16.00 9.91 -7.62
C MET A 100 -17.53 10.12 -7.46
N ARG A 101 -18.30 9.95 -8.52
CA ARG A 101 -19.80 9.94 -8.40
C ARG A 101 -20.36 8.57 -8.01
N TYR A 102 -19.57 7.52 -8.11
CA TYR A 102 -19.98 6.19 -7.63
C TYR A 102 -19.83 6.15 -6.10
N GLY A 103 -20.93 5.99 -5.37
CA GLY A 103 -20.91 5.94 -3.90
C GLY A 103 -19.99 4.88 -3.33
N ALA A 104 -19.93 3.71 -3.98
CA ALA A 104 -18.99 2.64 -3.59
C ALA A 104 -17.52 3.05 -3.76
N MET A 105 -17.22 3.87 -4.78
CA MET A 105 -15.86 4.40 -4.99
C MET A 105 -15.46 5.35 -3.87
N VAL A 106 -16.35 6.29 -3.52
CA VAL A 106 -16.12 7.23 -2.41
C VAL A 106 -15.94 6.49 -1.09
N ALA A 107 -16.82 5.51 -0.81
CA ALA A 107 -16.71 4.69 0.40
C ALA A 107 -15.37 3.93 0.45
N THR A 108 -14.94 3.33 -0.67
CA THR A 108 -13.65 2.62 -0.75
C THR A 108 -12.48 3.59 -0.56
N ALA A 109 -12.52 4.79 -1.15
CA ALA A 109 -11.48 5.80 -0.97
C ALA A 109 -11.38 6.25 0.51
N ILE A 110 -12.51 6.45 1.20
CA ILE A 110 -12.52 6.77 2.64
C ILE A 110 -11.93 5.63 3.46
N VAL A 111 -12.29 4.39 3.15
CA VAL A 111 -11.71 3.20 3.81
C VAL A 111 -10.20 3.17 3.63
N PHE A 112 -9.70 3.40 2.41
CA PHE A 112 -8.25 3.41 2.14
C PHE A 112 -7.54 4.58 2.82
N LEU A 113 -8.19 5.74 2.95
CA LEU A 113 -7.67 6.87 3.74
C LEU A 113 -7.47 6.48 5.22
N ILE A 114 -8.48 5.85 5.82
CA ILE A 114 -8.43 5.39 7.22
C ILE A 114 -7.38 4.29 7.39
N LEU A 115 -7.33 3.32 6.47
CA LEU A 115 -6.29 2.28 6.47
C LEU A 115 -4.89 2.88 6.37
N GLY A 116 -4.70 3.84 5.49
CA GLY A 116 -3.43 4.56 5.39
C GLY A 116 -3.07 5.25 6.70
N ALA A 117 -4.03 5.93 7.35
CA ALA A 117 -3.79 6.59 8.63
C ALA A 117 -3.37 5.58 9.71
N MET A 118 -4.02 4.42 9.76
CA MET A 118 -3.62 3.32 10.64
C MET A 118 -2.18 2.84 10.34
N PHE A 119 -1.81 2.66 9.07
CA PHE A 119 -0.47 2.23 8.69
C PHE A 119 0.59 3.24 9.12
N GLY A 120 0.40 4.53 8.77
CA GLY A 120 1.33 5.58 9.13
C GLY A 120 1.49 5.76 10.64
N ALA A 121 0.39 5.67 11.37
CA ALA A 121 0.43 5.75 12.83
C ALA A 121 1.13 4.53 13.46
N ASN A 122 0.89 3.31 12.94
CA ASN A 122 1.60 2.12 13.38
C ASN A 122 3.11 2.22 13.16
N ASP A 123 3.56 2.73 12.02
CA ASP A 123 4.98 2.88 11.71
C ASP A 123 5.68 3.78 12.75
N VAL A 124 5.07 4.92 13.07
CA VAL A 124 5.62 5.87 14.06
C VAL A 124 5.58 5.27 15.47
N ALA A 125 4.45 4.69 15.87
CA ALA A 125 4.29 4.11 17.20
C ALA A 125 5.22 2.91 17.44
N ALA A 126 5.47 2.07 16.43
CA ALA A 126 6.39 0.94 16.51
C ALA A 126 7.84 1.40 16.73
N VAL A 127 8.27 2.47 16.03
CA VAL A 127 9.61 3.07 16.23
C VAL A 127 9.72 3.66 17.64
N ALA A 128 8.70 4.36 18.11
CA ALA A 128 8.68 4.94 19.45
C ALA A 128 8.74 3.84 20.53
N PHE A 129 7.92 2.80 20.40
CA PHE A 129 7.91 1.68 21.33
C PHE A 129 9.27 0.97 21.41
N ALA A 130 9.90 0.70 20.25
CA ALA A 130 11.22 0.10 20.20
C ALA A 130 12.30 1.00 20.82
N THR A 131 12.15 2.32 20.70
CA THR A 131 13.06 3.32 21.29
C THR A 131 12.90 3.35 22.80
N GLU A 132 11.68 3.37 23.32
CA GLU A 132 11.37 3.30 24.77
C GLU A 132 11.87 1.98 25.41
N ALA A 133 11.79 0.88 24.66
CA ALA A 133 12.32 -0.42 25.08
C ALA A 133 13.86 -0.50 25.04
N GLY A 134 14.56 0.56 24.62
CA GLY A 134 16.04 0.57 24.51
C GLY A 134 16.58 -0.17 23.28
N HIS A 135 15.73 -0.59 22.33
CA HIS A 135 16.09 -1.41 21.18
C HIS A 135 15.61 -0.77 19.86
N LYS A 136 15.96 0.50 19.64
CA LYS A 136 15.54 1.26 18.45
C LYS A 136 15.77 0.53 17.12
N SER A 137 16.89 -0.20 17.01
CA SER A 137 17.20 -1.00 15.80
C SER A 137 16.22 -2.16 15.55
N ALA A 138 15.49 -2.60 16.58
CA ALA A 138 14.49 -3.65 16.45
C ALA A 138 13.16 -3.17 15.84
N SER A 139 12.94 -1.85 15.70
CA SER A 139 11.71 -1.31 15.10
C SER A 139 11.49 -1.82 13.68
N GLY A 140 12.56 -1.87 12.86
CA GLY A 140 12.50 -2.41 11.51
C GLY A 140 12.08 -3.89 11.47
N LEU A 141 12.48 -4.69 12.47
CA LEU A 141 12.07 -6.09 12.57
C LEU A 141 10.58 -6.24 12.91
N VAL A 142 10.03 -5.38 13.79
CA VAL A 142 8.60 -5.39 14.11
C VAL A 142 7.78 -5.11 12.84
N LEU A 143 8.17 -4.09 12.07
CA LEU A 143 7.51 -3.75 10.81
C LEU A 143 7.67 -4.84 9.76
N ALA A 144 8.84 -5.47 9.67
CA ALA A 144 9.06 -6.61 8.77
C ALA A 144 8.17 -7.80 9.12
N VAL A 145 8.05 -8.14 10.42
CA VAL A 145 7.16 -9.22 10.89
C VAL A 145 5.70 -8.94 10.54
N TRP A 146 5.28 -7.68 10.63
CA TRP A 146 3.96 -7.23 10.17
C TRP A 146 3.77 -7.47 8.67
N GLY A 147 4.78 -7.10 7.85
CA GLY A 147 4.81 -7.38 6.41
C GLY A 147 4.81 -8.88 6.08
N VAL A 148 5.52 -9.71 6.87
CA VAL A 148 5.50 -11.19 6.70
C VAL A 148 4.08 -11.73 6.91
N GLY A 149 3.33 -11.21 7.88
CA GLY A 149 1.91 -11.55 8.06
C GLY A 149 1.09 -11.22 6.82
N SER A 150 1.25 -10.00 6.27
CA SER A 150 0.59 -9.57 5.04
C SER A 150 0.94 -10.48 3.86
N PHE A 151 2.22 -10.76 3.66
CA PHE A 151 2.70 -11.64 2.59
C PHE A 151 2.11 -13.06 2.69
N ALA A 152 2.14 -13.66 3.88
CA ALA A 152 1.56 -14.98 4.10
C ALA A 152 0.05 -14.99 3.78
N ALA A 153 -0.66 -13.94 4.20
CA ALA A 153 -2.07 -13.77 3.90
C ALA A 153 -2.33 -13.55 2.41
N ALA A 154 -1.49 -12.80 1.70
CA ALA A 154 -1.59 -12.60 0.26
C ALA A 154 -1.53 -13.92 -0.50
N LEU A 155 -0.58 -14.80 -0.14
CA LEU A 155 -0.46 -16.14 -0.73
C LEU A 155 -1.68 -17.01 -0.43
N LEU A 156 -2.13 -17.05 0.82
CA LEU A 156 -3.28 -17.85 1.23
C LEU A 156 -4.58 -17.34 0.62
N TYR A 157 -4.76 -16.02 0.59
CA TYR A 157 -5.95 -15.38 0.06
C TYR A 157 -6.01 -15.52 -1.46
N GLY A 158 -4.88 -15.29 -2.16
CA GLY A 158 -4.79 -15.39 -3.61
C GLY A 158 -4.87 -16.82 -4.15
N SER A 159 -4.53 -17.84 -3.33
CA SER A 159 -4.60 -19.24 -3.72
C SER A 159 -6.01 -19.85 -3.65
N ARG A 160 -7.00 -19.12 -3.14
CA ARG A 160 -8.36 -19.60 -2.95
C ARG A 160 -9.39 -18.72 -3.63
N THR A 161 -10.45 -19.35 -4.13
CA THR A 161 -11.66 -18.66 -4.58
C THR A 161 -12.61 -18.52 -3.39
N TRP A 162 -12.93 -17.28 -3.06
CA TRP A 162 -13.78 -16.96 -1.91
C TRP A 162 -15.23 -16.81 -2.35
N GLY A 163 -16.14 -17.64 -1.81
CA GLY A 163 -17.58 -17.58 -2.11
C GLY A 163 -18.31 -16.39 -1.44
N TRP A 164 -17.60 -15.58 -0.66
CA TRP A 164 -18.17 -14.42 0.00
C TRP A 164 -18.18 -13.20 -0.92
N PRO A 165 -19.21 -12.35 -0.87
CA PRO A 165 -19.21 -11.09 -1.62
C PRO A 165 -18.07 -10.19 -1.15
N LEU A 166 -17.50 -9.39 -2.06
CA LEU A 166 -16.31 -8.54 -1.84
C LEU A 166 -16.45 -7.63 -0.62
N TRP A 167 -17.63 -7.04 -0.40
CA TRP A 167 -17.85 -6.17 0.74
C TRP A 167 -17.74 -6.90 2.09
N LYS A 168 -18.15 -8.17 2.17
CA LYS A 168 -17.98 -8.99 3.39
C LYS A 168 -16.52 -9.33 3.63
N GLN A 169 -15.76 -9.61 2.56
CA GLN A 169 -14.33 -9.85 2.64
C GLN A 169 -13.59 -8.60 3.15
N LEU A 170 -13.93 -7.43 2.58
CA LEU A 170 -13.40 -6.14 3.03
C LEU A 170 -13.73 -5.88 4.51
N MET A 171 -14.99 -6.06 4.91
CA MET A 171 -15.41 -5.85 6.30
C MET A 171 -14.73 -6.80 7.28
N ALA A 172 -14.56 -8.08 6.92
CA ALA A 172 -13.85 -9.04 7.75
C ALA A 172 -12.38 -8.64 7.95
N GLY A 173 -11.72 -8.19 6.88
CA GLY A 173 -10.36 -7.68 6.95
C GLY A 173 -10.25 -6.41 7.81
N LEU A 174 -11.16 -5.45 7.64
CA LEU A 174 -11.21 -4.22 8.44
C LEU A 174 -11.42 -4.51 9.94
N VAL A 175 -12.33 -5.43 10.28
CA VAL A 175 -12.53 -5.87 11.66
C VAL A 175 -11.26 -6.53 12.20
N GLY A 176 -10.61 -7.40 11.42
CA GLY A 176 -9.34 -8.02 11.80
C GLY A 176 -8.25 -6.99 12.08
N LEU A 177 -8.11 -5.97 11.23
CA LEU A 177 -7.16 -4.87 11.41
C LEU A 177 -7.50 -4.03 12.64
N ALA A 178 -8.75 -3.63 12.81
CA ALA A 178 -9.18 -2.80 13.94
C ALA A 178 -8.98 -3.53 15.29
N VAL A 179 -9.38 -4.80 15.37
CA VAL A 179 -9.17 -5.62 16.56
C VAL A 179 -7.68 -5.83 16.82
N GLY A 180 -6.90 -6.15 15.80
CA GLY A 180 -5.46 -6.33 15.92
C GLY A 180 -4.75 -5.06 16.38
N ALA A 181 -4.98 -3.94 15.69
CA ALA A 181 -4.37 -2.65 16.03
C ALA A 181 -4.72 -2.19 17.46
N SER A 182 -5.96 -2.40 17.91
CA SER A 182 -6.38 -2.04 19.27
C SER A 182 -5.61 -2.78 20.36
N THR A 183 -4.95 -3.91 20.05
CA THR A 183 -4.14 -4.67 21.01
C THR A 183 -2.72 -4.14 21.17
N PHE A 184 -2.20 -3.36 20.22
CA PHE A 184 -0.79 -2.93 20.21
C PHE A 184 -0.43 -2.07 21.41
N GLY A 185 -1.32 -1.16 21.84
CA GLY A 185 -1.12 -0.31 23.02
C GLY A 185 -1.00 -1.07 24.35
N PHE A 186 -1.41 -2.33 24.38
CA PHE A 186 -1.34 -3.20 25.55
C PHE A 186 -0.14 -4.16 25.52
N ALA A 187 0.70 -4.13 24.49
CA ALA A 187 1.85 -5.01 24.38
C ALA A 187 2.86 -4.72 25.50
N PRO A 188 3.23 -5.75 26.33
CA PRO A 188 4.19 -5.55 27.41
C PRO A 188 5.65 -5.60 26.97
N SER A 189 5.92 -6.07 25.75
CA SER A 189 7.27 -6.24 25.20
C SER A 189 7.28 -6.22 23.67
N LEU A 190 8.47 -5.98 23.09
CA LEU A 190 8.67 -6.03 21.64
C LEU A 190 8.32 -7.39 21.04
N VAL A 191 8.55 -8.48 21.75
CA VAL A 191 8.22 -9.83 21.29
C VAL A 191 6.70 -9.98 21.16
N VAL A 192 5.96 -9.57 22.20
CA VAL A 192 4.48 -9.62 22.15
C VAL A 192 3.95 -8.70 21.06
N LEU A 193 4.49 -7.48 20.93
CA LEU A 193 4.13 -6.55 19.86
C LEU A 193 4.37 -7.19 18.48
N SER A 194 5.50 -7.86 18.27
CA SER A 194 5.82 -8.54 17.01
C SER A 194 4.83 -9.67 16.69
N VAL A 195 4.43 -10.45 17.69
CA VAL A 195 3.42 -11.50 17.50
C VAL A 195 2.06 -10.91 17.15
N LEU A 196 1.64 -9.87 17.86
CA LEU A 196 0.40 -9.15 17.54
C LEU A 196 0.45 -8.52 16.15
N ALA A 197 1.60 -7.94 15.76
CA ALA A 197 1.82 -7.38 14.44
C ALA A 197 1.73 -8.47 13.35
N LEU A 198 2.33 -9.64 13.54
CA LEU A 198 2.22 -10.77 12.62
C LEU A 198 0.76 -11.17 12.40
N LEU A 199 0.00 -11.34 13.47
CA LEU A 199 -1.40 -11.75 13.42
C LEU A 199 -2.28 -10.67 12.75
N THR A 200 -2.06 -9.41 13.09
CA THR A 200 -2.77 -8.27 12.47
C THR A 200 -2.40 -8.14 10.99
N GLY A 201 -1.14 -8.37 10.65
CA GLY A 201 -0.63 -8.37 9.29
C GLY A 201 -1.40 -9.32 8.36
N LEU A 202 -1.87 -10.47 8.87
CA LEU A 202 -2.70 -11.41 8.09
C LEU A 202 -3.98 -10.79 7.51
N ALA A 203 -4.47 -9.70 8.06
CA ALA A 203 -5.66 -9.02 7.57
C ALA A 203 -5.37 -7.95 6.50
N ILE A 204 -4.11 -7.52 6.30
CA ILE A 204 -3.75 -6.42 5.39
C ILE A 204 -4.06 -6.78 3.93
N ALA A 205 -3.39 -7.82 3.41
CA ALA A 205 -3.50 -8.18 2.00
C ALA A 205 -4.95 -8.52 1.57
N PRO A 206 -5.75 -9.30 2.34
CA PRO A 206 -7.15 -9.52 2.01
C PRO A 206 -7.97 -8.23 1.97
N THR A 207 -7.71 -7.29 2.87
CA THR A 207 -8.41 -5.99 2.93
C THR A 207 -8.11 -5.14 1.70
N LEU A 208 -6.82 -4.94 1.38
CA LEU A 208 -6.41 -4.16 0.22
C LEU A 208 -6.89 -4.78 -1.09
N THR A 209 -6.74 -6.11 -1.24
CA THR A 209 -7.18 -6.83 -2.43
C THR A 209 -8.70 -6.73 -2.62
N SER A 210 -9.48 -6.93 -1.54
CA SER A 210 -10.95 -6.81 -1.61
C SER A 210 -11.38 -5.39 -1.98
N GLY A 211 -10.73 -4.37 -1.43
CA GLY A 211 -10.98 -2.98 -1.77
C GLY A 211 -10.67 -2.66 -3.23
N ASN A 212 -9.51 -3.08 -3.73
CA ASN A 212 -9.14 -2.93 -5.14
C ASN A 212 -10.11 -3.67 -6.08
N ASN A 213 -10.57 -4.87 -5.70
CA ASN A 213 -11.57 -5.61 -6.46
C ASN A 213 -12.94 -4.90 -6.47
N ILE A 214 -13.33 -4.23 -5.37
CA ILE A 214 -14.53 -3.39 -5.34
C ILE A 214 -14.41 -2.25 -6.36
N VAL A 215 -13.25 -1.60 -6.46
CA VAL A 215 -13.01 -0.58 -7.48
C VAL A 215 -13.20 -1.17 -8.87
N GLN A 216 -12.59 -2.33 -9.17
CA GLN A 216 -12.66 -2.97 -10.49
C GLN A 216 -14.10 -3.30 -10.93
N VAL A 217 -14.96 -3.70 -10.00
CA VAL A 217 -16.37 -4.03 -10.34
C VAL A 217 -17.29 -2.80 -10.29
N THR A 218 -16.83 -1.67 -9.75
CA THR A 218 -17.63 -0.45 -9.60
C THR A 218 -17.48 0.49 -10.79
N VAL A 219 -16.26 0.63 -11.32
CA VAL A 219 -15.96 1.60 -12.39
C VAL A 219 -15.92 0.91 -13.76
N ALA A 220 -16.13 1.68 -14.82
CA ALA A 220 -15.97 1.16 -16.17
C ALA A 220 -14.50 0.79 -16.44
N PRO A 221 -14.23 -0.21 -17.32
CA PRO A 221 -12.85 -0.61 -17.64
C PRO A 221 -11.95 0.54 -18.09
N SER A 222 -12.49 1.53 -18.79
CA SER A 222 -11.78 2.74 -19.23
C SER A 222 -11.39 3.68 -18.07
N GLN A 223 -12.08 3.59 -16.95
CA GLN A 223 -11.88 4.42 -15.75
C GLN A 223 -11.11 3.68 -14.64
N LEU A 224 -10.73 2.40 -14.84
CA LEU A 224 -10.10 1.58 -13.81
C LEU A 224 -8.80 2.17 -13.28
N THR A 225 -7.95 2.68 -14.17
CA THR A 225 -6.68 3.31 -13.76
C THR A 225 -6.93 4.55 -12.90
N GLU A 226 -7.93 5.37 -13.24
CA GLU A 226 -8.32 6.53 -12.45
C GLU A 226 -8.86 6.09 -11.07
N GLY A 227 -9.73 5.07 -11.03
CA GLY A 227 -10.27 4.53 -9.79
C GLY A 227 -9.19 4.01 -8.85
N LEU A 228 -8.25 3.22 -9.36
CA LEU A 228 -7.12 2.71 -8.57
C LEU A 228 -6.18 3.83 -8.13
N ALA A 229 -5.95 4.85 -8.95
CA ALA A 229 -5.16 6.02 -8.58
C ALA A 229 -5.79 6.79 -7.41
N TRP A 230 -7.11 6.95 -7.39
CA TRP A 230 -7.82 7.61 -6.29
C TRP A 230 -7.66 6.87 -4.97
N VAL A 231 -7.82 5.54 -4.94
CA VAL A 231 -7.66 4.76 -3.68
C VAL A 231 -6.21 4.73 -3.23
N SER A 232 -5.24 4.66 -4.14
CA SER A 232 -3.81 4.76 -3.80
C SER A 232 -3.46 6.13 -3.24
N THR A 233 -3.99 7.21 -3.82
CA THR A 233 -3.80 8.58 -3.30
C THR A 233 -4.43 8.73 -1.92
N ALA A 234 -5.63 8.20 -1.71
CA ALA A 234 -6.29 8.21 -0.41
C ALA A 234 -5.47 7.47 0.65
N LEU A 235 -4.95 6.28 0.32
CA LEU A 235 -4.09 5.49 1.21
C LEU A 235 -2.84 6.29 1.61
N ASN A 236 -2.10 6.84 0.65
CA ASN A 236 -0.86 7.58 0.92
C ASN A 236 -1.12 8.90 1.68
N THR A 237 -2.23 9.59 1.40
CA THR A 237 -2.66 10.75 2.18
C THR A 237 -2.96 10.33 3.62
N GLY A 238 -3.64 9.21 3.79
CA GLY A 238 -3.90 8.61 5.10
C GLY A 238 -2.60 8.33 5.86
N VAL A 239 -1.62 7.66 5.22
CA VAL A 239 -0.31 7.39 5.84
C VAL A 239 0.33 8.67 6.37
N SER A 240 0.31 9.74 5.57
CA SER A 240 0.89 11.02 5.98
C SER A 240 0.17 11.64 7.18
N VAL A 241 -1.16 11.63 7.17
CA VAL A 241 -1.98 12.15 8.29
C VAL A 241 -1.80 11.31 9.54
N GLY A 242 -1.84 9.98 9.41
CA GLY A 242 -1.68 9.06 10.54
C GLY A 242 -0.31 9.17 11.19
N SER A 243 0.76 9.26 10.39
CA SER A 243 2.11 9.47 10.91
C SER A 243 2.24 10.79 11.67
N LEU A 244 1.61 11.86 11.17
CA LEU A 244 1.62 13.16 11.85
C LEU A 244 0.89 13.09 13.20
N LEU A 245 -0.30 12.51 13.23
CA LEU A 245 -1.11 12.41 14.46
C LEU A 245 -0.45 11.51 15.49
N ALA A 246 0.05 10.36 15.07
CA ALA A 246 0.76 9.44 15.95
C ALA A 246 2.08 10.03 16.46
N GLY A 247 2.79 10.82 15.65
CA GLY A 247 3.99 11.54 16.08
C GLY A 247 3.66 12.50 17.22
N GLN A 248 2.65 13.35 17.05
CA GLN A 248 2.21 14.30 18.10
C GLN A 248 1.72 13.56 19.35
N ALA A 249 0.95 12.49 19.20
CA ALA A 249 0.49 11.70 20.34
C ALA A 249 1.65 11.02 21.08
N THR A 250 2.64 10.51 20.34
CA THR A 250 3.85 9.91 20.90
C THR A 250 4.69 10.92 21.68
N ASP A 251 4.86 12.12 21.13
CA ASP A 251 5.59 13.21 21.81
C ASP A 251 4.90 13.65 23.10
N ALA A 252 3.58 13.60 23.14
CA ALA A 252 2.78 13.99 24.31
C ALA A 252 2.65 12.89 25.38
N GLY A 253 2.57 11.62 25.00
CA GLY A 253 2.22 10.54 25.92
C GLY A 253 2.94 9.20 25.69
N GLY A 254 4.02 9.21 24.92
CA GLY A 254 4.82 8.02 24.62
C GLY A 254 4.18 7.10 23.58
N SER A 255 4.82 5.96 23.33
CA SER A 255 4.41 5.00 22.29
C SER A 255 2.98 4.49 22.45
N ARG A 256 2.51 4.32 23.69
CA ARG A 256 1.12 3.91 23.96
C ARG A 256 0.11 4.91 23.47
N ALA A 257 0.38 6.22 23.66
CA ALA A 257 -0.48 7.28 23.14
C ALA A 257 -0.46 7.29 21.59
N GLY A 258 0.69 7.02 20.97
CA GLY A 258 0.80 6.83 19.53
C GLY A 258 -0.10 5.70 19.02
N TYR A 259 -0.13 4.55 19.68
CA TYR A 259 -1.03 3.43 19.33
C TYR A 259 -2.51 3.72 19.58
N LEU A 260 -2.84 4.56 20.56
CA LEU A 260 -4.23 4.96 20.80
C LEU A 260 -4.74 6.00 19.77
N ALA A 261 -3.85 6.62 19.00
CA ALA A 261 -4.20 7.53 17.92
C ALA A 261 -4.54 6.80 16.60
N VAL A 262 -4.28 5.48 16.54
CA VAL A 262 -4.61 4.56 15.43
C VAL A 262 -6.06 4.11 15.51
#